data_3b6b383926cb1d35485c2574edd2d4ad
#
_entry.id   3b6b383926cb1d35485c2574edd2d4ad
#
_cell.length_a   1.000
_cell.length_b   1.000
_cell.length_c   1.000
_cell.angle_alpha   90.00
_cell.angle_beta   90.00
_cell.angle_gamma   90.00
#
_symmetry.space_group_name_H-M   'P 1'
#
loop_
_entity.id
_entity.type
_entity.pdbx_description
1 polymer ?
#
loop_
_entity_poly.entity_id
_entity_poly.type
_entity_poly.pdbx_seq_one_letter_code
_entity_poly.pdbx_strand_id
1 'polypeptide(L)'
;SPLAAIRRAAHHVDTATPPHRDRAVDALRALAILGIILGHWLVTALVADGNTLHAASPLQHLPQLAPISWLFQTLAVFFLVGGHVATKSYTSARAHGTTYTPWLRTRLTRLFLPVAALLTLWTAVTITLLATGARVDTVHTLAKLALSPLWFLLVFAALTAATPLLTRLNPLWPLAVVLHVDLIRFGLGGPQGLGWINLAA
;
A
#
# COMPACT_ATOMS: atom_id res chain seq x y z
N SER A 1 7.08 2.00 34.87
CA SER A 1 7.87 2.75 33.88
C SER A 1 7.38 2.41 32.48
N PRO A 2 7.52 3.29 31.48
CA PRO A 2 7.09 3.02 30.10
C PRO A 2 7.73 1.76 29.51
N LEU A 3 8.95 1.46 29.86
CA LEU A 3 9.63 0.21 29.45
C LEU A 3 8.93 -1.05 29.99
N ALA A 4 8.38 -1.01 31.21
CA ALA A 4 7.63 -2.13 31.75
C ALA A 4 6.28 -2.34 31.03
N ALA A 5 5.64 -1.27 30.56
CA ALA A 5 4.43 -1.34 29.76
C ALA A 5 4.72 -1.96 28.38
N ILE A 6 5.80 -1.55 27.73
CA ILE A 6 6.25 -2.09 26.43
C ILE A 6 6.57 -3.58 26.57
N ARG A 7 7.31 -3.99 27.62
CA ARG A 7 7.62 -5.40 27.86
C ARG A 7 6.38 -6.25 28.09
N ARG A 8 5.40 -5.75 28.86
CA ARG A 8 4.12 -6.45 29.06
C ARG A 8 3.33 -6.59 27.76
N ALA A 9 3.26 -5.54 26.97
CA ALA A 9 2.61 -5.59 25.65
C ALA A 9 3.29 -6.59 24.72
N ALA A 10 4.64 -6.57 24.66
CA ALA A 10 5.42 -7.52 23.87
C ALA A 10 5.17 -8.98 24.30
N HIS A 11 5.16 -9.24 25.61
CA HIS A 11 4.89 -10.57 26.15
C HIS A 11 3.45 -11.02 25.86
N HIS A 12 2.48 -10.10 25.96
CA HIS A 12 1.08 -10.40 25.60
C HIS A 12 0.93 -10.75 24.13
N VAL A 13 1.55 -9.97 23.23
CA VAL A 13 1.57 -10.28 21.79
C VAL A 13 2.25 -11.61 21.52
N ASP A 14 3.34 -11.90 22.22
CA ASP A 14 4.09 -13.14 22.07
C ASP A 14 3.25 -14.37 22.44
N THR A 15 2.59 -14.33 23.59
CA THR A 15 1.73 -15.42 24.08
C THR A 15 0.43 -15.58 23.27
N ALA A 16 -0.11 -14.49 22.73
CA ALA A 16 -1.32 -14.50 21.92
C ALA A 16 -1.06 -14.90 20.44
N THR A 17 0.21 -14.97 20.02
CA THR A 17 0.54 -15.28 18.62
C THR A 17 0.67 -16.81 18.43
N PRO A 18 -0.11 -17.42 17.50
CA PRO A 18 0.00 -18.84 17.21
C PRO A 18 1.43 -19.24 16.78
N PRO A 19 1.94 -20.42 17.21
CA PRO A 19 3.34 -20.81 16.97
C PRO A 19 3.67 -21.02 15.48
N HIS A 20 2.65 -21.27 14.64
CA HIS A 20 2.82 -21.45 13.19
C HIS A 20 2.82 -20.14 12.40
N ARG A 21 2.65 -18.99 13.07
CA ARG A 21 2.61 -17.68 12.42
C ARG A 21 4.03 -17.19 12.12
N ASP A 22 4.26 -16.83 10.85
CA ASP A 22 5.54 -16.30 10.41
C ASP A 22 5.69 -14.82 10.82
N ARG A 23 6.37 -14.60 11.93
CA ARG A 23 6.60 -13.28 12.52
C ARG A 23 7.46 -12.38 11.63
N ALA A 24 8.37 -12.96 10.85
CA ALA A 24 9.21 -12.18 9.95
C ALA A 24 8.38 -11.56 8.83
N VAL A 25 7.44 -12.32 8.27
CA VAL A 25 6.50 -11.82 7.27
C VAL A 25 5.59 -10.73 7.84
N ASP A 26 5.11 -10.87 9.07
CA ASP A 26 4.28 -9.84 9.72
C ASP A 26 5.09 -8.57 10.02
N ALA A 27 6.35 -8.70 10.47
CA ALA A 27 7.23 -7.57 10.69
C ALA A 27 7.56 -6.83 9.39
N LEU A 28 7.90 -7.54 8.33
CA LEU A 28 8.15 -6.94 7.01
C LEU A 28 6.92 -6.18 6.49
N ARG A 29 5.71 -6.74 6.70
CA ARG A 29 4.48 -6.05 6.32
C ARG A 29 4.25 -4.78 7.13
N ALA A 30 4.45 -4.83 8.44
CA ALA A 30 4.31 -3.67 9.32
C ALA A 30 5.33 -2.58 8.94
N LEU A 31 6.59 -2.94 8.69
CA LEU A 31 7.63 -2.02 8.24
C LEU A 31 7.31 -1.43 6.86
N ALA A 32 6.79 -2.24 5.93
CA ALA A 32 6.39 -1.75 4.62
C ALA A 32 5.25 -0.74 4.71
N ILE A 33 4.23 -1.00 5.54
CA ILE A 33 3.12 -0.07 5.77
C ILE A 33 3.63 1.23 6.43
N LEU A 34 4.46 1.11 7.45
CA LEU A 34 5.07 2.27 8.13
C LEU A 34 5.89 3.11 7.14
N GLY A 35 6.70 2.47 6.29
CA GLY A 35 7.46 3.14 5.26
C GLY A 35 6.57 3.86 4.24
N ILE A 36 5.46 3.27 3.82
CA ILE A 36 4.49 3.92 2.94
C ILE A 36 3.91 5.18 3.61
N ILE A 37 3.49 5.09 4.89
CA ILE A 37 2.93 6.22 5.63
C ILE A 37 3.96 7.35 5.74
N LEU A 38 5.17 7.04 6.19
CA LEU A 38 6.25 8.02 6.35
C LEU A 38 6.67 8.62 5.01
N GLY A 39 6.72 7.81 3.95
CA GLY A 39 6.99 8.28 2.60
C GLY A 39 5.95 9.28 2.10
N HIS A 40 4.67 9.01 2.35
CA HIS A 40 3.60 9.95 2.02
C HIS A 40 3.72 11.26 2.82
N TRP A 41 4.05 11.21 4.10
CA TRP A 41 4.24 12.42 4.91
C TRP A 41 5.45 13.23 4.45
N LEU A 42 6.51 12.58 4.00
CA LEU A 42 7.70 13.26 3.50
C LEU A 42 7.45 13.93 2.12
N VAL A 43 6.61 13.33 1.29
CA VAL A 43 6.33 13.82 -0.07
C VAL A 43 5.17 14.80 -0.11
N THR A 44 4.23 14.70 0.84
CA THR A 44 2.99 15.50 0.82
C THR A 44 2.72 16.11 2.18
N ALA A 45 2.74 17.44 2.27
CA ALA A 45 2.32 18.21 3.43
C ALA A 45 1.13 19.11 3.06
N LEU A 46 0.31 19.39 4.06
CA LEU A 46 -0.73 20.40 3.96
C LEU A 46 -0.12 21.76 4.32
N VAL A 47 -0.25 22.73 3.43
CA VAL A 47 0.19 24.09 3.64
C VAL A 47 -1.03 24.98 3.65
N ALA A 48 -1.16 25.81 4.70
CA ALA A 48 -2.17 26.84 4.80
C ALA A 48 -1.62 28.13 4.21
N ASP A 49 -2.31 28.68 3.21
CA ASP A 49 -2.02 29.99 2.64
C ASP A 49 -3.29 30.85 2.78
N GLY A 50 -3.24 31.77 3.73
CA GLY A 50 -4.41 32.55 4.12
C GLY A 50 -5.56 31.64 4.59
N ASN A 51 -6.67 31.62 3.85
CA ASN A 51 -7.86 30.84 4.17
C ASN A 51 -8.04 29.59 3.29
N THR A 52 -6.99 29.13 2.58
CA THR A 52 -7.00 27.93 1.72
C THR A 52 -5.96 26.92 2.18
N LEU A 53 -6.30 25.63 2.01
CA LEU A 53 -5.37 24.53 2.21
C LEU A 53 -4.98 23.96 0.86
N HIS A 54 -3.69 23.80 0.63
CA HIS A 54 -3.17 23.12 -0.55
C HIS A 54 -2.10 22.11 -0.17
N ALA A 55 -1.90 21.12 -1.05
CA ALA A 55 -0.87 20.12 -0.86
C ALA A 55 0.46 20.62 -1.46
N ALA A 56 1.52 20.55 -0.67
CA ALA A 56 2.87 20.85 -1.12
C ALA A 56 3.83 19.74 -0.71
N SER A 57 4.92 19.58 -1.47
CA SER A 57 5.94 18.58 -1.12
C SER A 57 7.02 19.24 -0.25
N PRO A 58 7.27 18.73 0.98
CA PRO A 58 8.41 19.18 1.80
C PRO A 58 9.76 19.08 1.08
N LEU A 59 9.90 18.11 0.15
CA LEU A 59 11.12 17.90 -0.62
C LEU A 59 11.43 19.06 -1.58
N GLN A 60 10.45 19.89 -1.95
CA GLN A 60 10.69 21.09 -2.75
C GLN A 60 11.53 22.13 -1.98
N HIS A 61 11.40 22.16 -0.66
CA HIS A 61 12.13 23.06 0.22
C HIS A 61 13.38 22.43 0.83
N LEU A 62 13.46 21.10 0.84
CA LEU A 62 14.52 20.30 1.45
C LEU A 62 15.01 19.22 0.46
N PRO A 63 15.59 19.59 -0.69
CA PRO A 63 15.99 18.63 -1.73
C PRO A 63 17.07 17.64 -1.26
N GLN A 64 17.84 17.99 -0.23
CA GLN A 64 18.81 17.09 0.41
C GLN A 64 18.16 15.87 1.08
N LEU A 65 16.85 15.91 1.35
CA LEU A 65 16.09 14.76 1.89
C LEU A 65 15.58 13.81 0.80
N ALA A 66 15.77 14.14 -0.48
CA ALA A 66 15.34 13.27 -1.58
C ALA A 66 15.90 11.84 -1.50
N PRO A 67 17.19 11.60 -1.16
CA PRO A 67 17.70 10.23 -0.98
C PRO A 67 17.00 9.47 0.16
N ILE A 68 16.59 10.18 1.22
CA ILE A 68 15.86 9.57 2.35
C ILE A 68 14.47 9.11 1.89
N SER A 69 13.83 9.82 0.96
CA SER A 69 12.53 9.42 0.42
C SER A 69 12.60 8.07 -0.29
N TRP A 70 13.75 7.69 -0.85
CA TRP A 70 13.95 6.38 -1.48
C TRP A 70 13.90 5.23 -0.46
N LEU A 71 14.34 5.47 0.78
CA LEU A 71 14.25 4.47 1.85
C LEU A 71 12.78 4.12 2.17
N PHE A 72 11.86 5.06 1.95
CA PHE A 72 10.43 4.86 2.19
C PHE A 72 9.66 4.33 0.97
N GLN A 73 10.35 4.03 -0.13
CA GLN A 73 9.74 3.35 -1.29
C GLN A 73 9.52 1.87 -1.00
N THR A 74 8.78 1.59 0.08
CA THR A 74 8.54 0.22 0.57
C THR A 74 7.36 -0.45 -0.11
N LEU A 75 6.75 0.19 -1.11
CA LEU A 75 5.61 -0.36 -1.85
C LEU A 75 5.97 -1.69 -2.53
N ALA A 76 7.18 -1.80 -3.10
CA ALA A 76 7.66 -3.04 -3.68
C ALA A 76 7.75 -4.18 -2.65
N VAL A 77 8.25 -3.87 -1.43
CA VAL A 77 8.30 -4.83 -0.32
C VAL A 77 6.88 -5.26 0.09
N PHE A 78 5.95 -4.30 0.13
CA PHE A 78 4.54 -4.60 0.43
C PHE A 78 3.93 -5.57 -0.58
N PHE A 79 4.14 -5.35 -1.89
CA PHE A 79 3.66 -6.24 -2.94
C PHE A 79 4.36 -7.61 -2.90
N LEU A 80 5.68 -7.65 -2.66
CA LEU A 80 6.44 -8.89 -2.52
C LEU A 80 5.89 -9.75 -1.38
N VAL A 81 5.73 -9.17 -0.19
CA VAL A 81 5.19 -9.87 0.98
C VAL A 81 3.73 -10.27 0.74
N GLY A 82 2.94 -9.38 0.13
CA GLY A 82 1.55 -9.64 -0.23
C GLY A 82 1.40 -10.82 -1.20
N GLY A 83 2.22 -10.84 -2.24
CA GLY A 83 2.27 -11.93 -3.23
C GLY A 83 2.70 -13.26 -2.60
N HIS A 84 3.75 -13.26 -1.77
CA HIS A 84 4.19 -14.45 -1.04
C HIS A 84 3.06 -15.03 -0.18
N VAL A 85 2.40 -14.18 0.61
CA VAL A 85 1.28 -14.59 1.49
C VAL A 85 0.06 -15.04 0.69
N ALA A 86 -0.24 -14.39 -0.44
CA ALA A 86 -1.34 -14.80 -1.31
C ALA A 86 -1.09 -16.19 -1.89
N THR A 87 0.12 -16.43 -2.42
CA THR A 87 0.52 -17.73 -2.96
C THR A 87 0.46 -18.83 -1.90
N LYS A 88 1.09 -18.63 -0.74
CA LYS A 88 1.08 -19.59 0.37
C LYS A 88 -0.34 -19.92 0.83
N SER A 89 -1.19 -18.90 0.93
CA SER A 89 -2.59 -19.08 1.31
C SER A 89 -3.41 -19.79 0.24
N TYR A 90 -3.17 -19.49 -1.03
CA TYR A 90 -3.85 -20.16 -2.13
C TYR A 90 -3.51 -21.66 -2.20
N THR A 91 -2.22 -21.99 -2.14
CA THR A 91 -1.76 -23.39 -2.14
C THR A 91 -2.30 -24.17 -0.93
N SER A 92 -2.27 -23.57 0.25
CA SER A 92 -2.86 -24.18 1.46
C SER A 92 -4.38 -24.40 1.32
N ALA A 93 -5.12 -23.41 0.84
CA ALA A 93 -6.57 -23.55 0.61
C ALA A 93 -6.88 -24.67 -0.38
N ARG A 94 -6.10 -24.78 -1.46
CA ARG A 94 -6.25 -25.87 -2.45
C ARG A 94 -5.97 -27.24 -1.84
N ALA A 95 -4.94 -27.37 -1.01
CA ALA A 95 -4.61 -28.62 -0.32
C ALA A 95 -5.72 -29.07 0.64
N HIS A 96 -6.51 -28.14 1.20
CA HIS A 96 -7.67 -28.42 2.04
C HIS A 96 -9.00 -28.49 1.26
N GLY A 97 -8.96 -28.60 -0.08
CA GLY A 97 -10.15 -28.76 -0.91
C GLY A 97 -10.95 -27.46 -1.16
N THR A 98 -10.47 -26.30 -0.68
CA THR A 98 -11.16 -25.02 -0.94
C THR A 98 -10.99 -24.62 -2.39
N THR A 99 -12.11 -24.31 -3.06
CA THR A 99 -12.07 -23.82 -4.45
C THR A 99 -11.62 -22.36 -4.52
N TYR A 100 -11.28 -21.89 -5.72
CA TYR A 100 -10.76 -20.53 -5.95
C TYR A 100 -11.73 -19.44 -5.49
N THR A 101 -13.00 -19.53 -5.83
CA THR A 101 -13.99 -18.48 -5.55
C THR A 101 -14.18 -18.19 -4.05
N PRO A 102 -14.40 -19.17 -3.15
CA PRO A 102 -14.49 -18.91 -1.72
C PRO A 102 -13.18 -18.33 -1.14
N TRP A 103 -12.02 -18.83 -1.60
CA TRP A 103 -10.73 -18.30 -1.19
C TRP A 103 -10.59 -16.82 -1.57
N LEU A 104 -10.85 -16.47 -2.84
CA LEU A 104 -10.75 -15.09 -3.33
C LEU A 104 -11.73 -14.17 -2.60
N ARG A 105 -12.99 -14.60 -2.46
CA ARG A 105 -14.01 -13.83 -1.74
C ARG A 105 -13.56 -13.48 -0.33
N THR A 106 -13.05 -14.44 0.42
CA THR A 106 -12.55 -14.21 1.79
C THR A 106 -11.40 -13.18 1.81
N ARG A 107 -10.49 -13.25 0.83
CA ARG A 107 -9.36 -12.34 0.71
C ARG A 107 -9.82 -10.92 0.37
N LEU A 108 -10.67 -10.78 -0.64
CA LEU A 108 -11.17 -9.48 -1.06
C LEU A 108 -12.06 -8.83 0.01
N THR A 109 -12.90 -9.61 0.70
CA THR A 109 -13.70 -9.07 1.81
C THR A 109 -12.81 -8.50 2.92
N ARG A 110 -11.75 -9.21 3.31
CA ARG A 110 -10.79 -8.71 4.33
C ARG A 110 -10.02 -7.48 3.86
N LEU A 111 -9.78 -7.33 2.56
CA LEU A 111 -9.11 -6.16 1.99
C LEU A 111 -10.05 -4.96 1.92
N PHE A 112 -11.28 -5.15 1.43
CA PHE A 112 -12.20 -4.05 1.14
C PHE A 112 -13.08 -3.64 2.32
N LEU A 113 -13.26 -4.47 3.35
CA LEU A 113 -14.04 -4.09 4.52
C LEU A 113 -13.46 -2.85 5.25
N PRO A 114 -12.16 -2.77 5.54
CA PRO A 114 -11.56 -1.55 6.10
C PRO A 114 -11.67 -0.34 5.15
N VAL A 115 -11.59 -0.58 3.84
CA VAL A 115 -11.75 0.48 2.82
C VAL A 115 -13.17 1.04 2.85
N ALA A 116 -14.18 0.17 2.92
CA ALA A 116 -15.58 0.59 3.04
C ALA A 116 -15.81 1.42 4.31
N ALA A 117 -15.23 1.01 5.44
CA ALA A 117 -15.29 1.76 6.69
C ALA A 117 -14.61 3.15 6.55
N LEU A 118 -13.45 3.20 5.91
CA LEU A 118 -12.74 4.46 5.63
C LEU A 118 -13.56 5.38 4.73
N LEU A 119 -14.15 4.86 3.65
CA LEU A 119 -14.99 5.64 2.75
C LEU A 119 -16.23 6.18 3.45
N THR A 120 -16.87 5.37 4.29
CA THR A 120 -18.03 5.80 5.10
C THR A 120 -17.63 6.92 6.05
N LEU A 121 -16.51 6.77 6.77
CA LEU A 121 -15.97 7.79 7.66
C LEU A 121 -15.70 9.10 6.90
N TRP A 122 -14.99 9.03 5.77
CA TRP A 122 -14.66 10.21 4.97
C TRP A 122 -15.89 10.88 4.36
N THR A 123 -16.90 10.11 3.99
CA THR A 123 -18.19 10.65 3.54
C THR A 123 -18.85 11.45 4.68
N ALA A 124 -18.90 10.88 5.89
CA ALA A 124 -19.44 11.58 7.06
C ALA A 124 -18.65 12.86 7.39
N VAL A 125 -17.31 12.79 7.37
CA VAL A 125 -16.44 13.95 7.59
C VAL A 125 -16.70 15.04 6.53
N THR A 126 -16.77 14.66 5.25
CA THR A 126 -17.04 15.59 4.15
C THR A 126 -18.39 16.30 4.32
N ILE A 127 -19.44 15.55 4.62
CA ILE A 127 -20.77 16.10 4.85
C ILE A 127 -20.74 17.08 6.04
N THR A 128 -20.09 16.71 7.15
CA THR A 128 -20.00 17.55 8.34
C THR A 128 -19.23 18.84 8.04
N LEU A 129 -18.09 18.76 7.37
CA LEU A 129 -17.30 19.95 7.01
C LEU A 129 -18.09 20.91 6.12
N LEU A 130 -18.78 20.39 5.11
CA LEU A 130 -19.63 21.22 4.23
C LEU A 130 -20.80 21.84 5.00
N ALA A 131 -21.45 21.10 5.90
CA ALA A 131 -22.55 21.60 6.72
C ALA A 131 -22.10 22.69 7.72
N THR A 132 -20.84 22.65 8.16
CA THR A 132 -20.25 23.69 9.04
C THR A 132 -19.66 24.88 8.28
N GLY A 133 -19.83 24.93 6.94
CA GLY A 133 -19.41 26.07 6.13
C GLY A 133 -17.95 26.02 5.65
N ALA A 134 -17.31 24.84 5.73
CA ALA A 134 -15.97 24.68 5.17
C ALA A 134 -15.98 24.90 3.63
N ARG A 135 -14.91 25.50 3.12
CA ARG A 135 -14.78 25.74 1.67
C ARG A 135 -14.69 24.41 0.92
N VAL A 136 -15.38 24.32 -0.21
CA VAL A 136 -15.40 23.13 -1.08
C VAL A 136 -13.99 22.73 -1.50
N ASP A 137 -13.12 23.69 -1.85
CA ASP A 137 -11.73 23.43 -2.26
C ASP A 137 -10.91 22.76 -1.14
N THR A 138 -11.11 23.21 0.11
CA THR A 138 -10.47 22.60 1.28
C THR A 138 -10.94 21.16 1.47
N VAL A 139 -12.24 20.93 1.42
CA VAL A 139 -12.84 19.59 1.57
C VAL A 139 -12.37 18.65 0.45
N HIS A 140 -12.33 19.14 -0.79
CA HIS A 140 -11.81 18.37 -1.94
C HIS A 140 -10.33 18.00 -1.76
N THR A 141 -9.50 18.94 -1.30
CA THR A 141 -8.07 18.68 -1.05
C THR A 141 -7.88 17.61 0.02
N LEU A 142 -8.61 17.70 1.14
CA LEU A 142 -8.54 16.72 2.22
C LEU A 142 -9.01 15.32 1.75
N ALA A 143 -10.15 15.26 1.07
CA ALA A 143 -10.67 14.01 0.53
C ALA A 143 -9.70 13.37 -0.48
N LYS A 144 -9.15 14.17 -1.38
CA LYS A 144 -8.16 13.71 -2.36
C LYS A 144 -6.92 13.13 -1.68
N LEU A 145 -6.38 13.80 -0.67
CA LEU A 145 -5.21 13.31 0.08
C LEU A 145 -5.50 12.00 0.80
N ALA A 146 -6.68 11.87 1.42
CA ALA A 146 -7.06 10.67 2.15
C ALA A 146 -7.34 9.47 1.24
N LEU A 147 -7.92 9.69 0.07
CA LEU A 147 -8.40 8.63 -0.82
C LEU A 147 -7.40 8.29 -1.94
N SER A 148 -6.54 9.24 -2.30
CA SER A 148 -5.56 9.05 -3.37
C SER A 148 -4.68 7.79 -3.18
N PRO A 149 -4.21 7.41 -1.99
CA PRO A 149 -3.41 6.19 -1.83
C PRO A 149 -4.16 4.89 -2.10
N LEU A 150 -5.50 4.92 -2.16
CA LEU A 150 -6.30 3.69 -2.30
C LEU A 150 -6.16 3.01 -3.67
N TRP A 151 -5.62 3.68 -4.68
CA TRP A 151 -5.43 3.11 -6.01
C TRP A 151 -4.59 1.83 -5.99
N PHE A 152 -3.57 1.76 -5.12
CA PHE A 152 -2.71 0.58 -5.02
C PHE A 152 -3.45 -0.64 -4.48
N LEU A 153 -4.53 -0.46 -3.71
CA LEU A 153 -5.38 -1.57 -3.24
C LEU A 153 -6.11 -2.26 -4.39
N LEU A 154 -6.50 -1.50 -5.43
CA LEU A 154 -7.09 -2.09 -6.65
C LEU A 154 -6.06 -2.95 -7.38
N VAL A 155 -4.83 -2.47 -7.51
CA VAL A 155 -3.73 -3.25 -8.09
C VAL A 155 -3.46 -4.49 -7.23
N PHE A 156 -3.39 -4.35 -5.91
CA PHE A 156 -3.20 -5.46 -4.99
C PHE A 156 -4.33 -6.49 -5.07
N ALA A 157 -5.59 -6.04 -5.20
CA ALA A 157 -6.75 -6.92 -5.38
C ALA A 157 -6.67 -7.68 -6.71
N ALA A 158 -6.30 -6.99 -7.79
CA ALA A 158 -6.13 -7.60 -9.11
C ALA A 158 -5.01 -8.67 -9.10
N LEU A 159 -3.86 -8.37 -8.51
CA LEU A 159 -2.75 -9.32 -8.36
C LEU A 159 -3.16 -10.51 -7.45
N THR A 160 -3.92 -10.26 -6.38
CA THR A 160 -4.47 -11.32 -5.54
C THR A 160 -5.42 -12.22 -6.33
N ALA A 161 -6.29 -11.65 -7.16
CA ALA A 161 -7.17 -12.42 -8.04
C ALA A 161 -6.36 -13.20 -9.10
N ALA A 162 -5.30 -12.63 -9.61
CA ALA A 162 -4.42 -13.27 -10.59
C ALA A 162 -3.46 -14.32 -9.99
N THR A 163 -3.43 -14.52 -8.66
CA THR A 163 -2.51 -15.45 -7.99
C THR A 163 -2.43 -16.82 -8.66
N PRO A 164 -3.53 -17.52 -9.03
CA PRO A 164 -3.42 -18.85 -9.66
C PRO A 164 -2.73 -18.83 -11.02
N LEU A 165 -2.77 -17.70 -11.72
CA LEU A 165 -2.05 -17.52 -12.99
C LEU A 165 -0.57 -17.17 -12.72
N LEU A 166 -0.33 -16.23 -11.82
CA LEU A 166 1.01 -15.76 -11.48
C LEU A 166 1.90 -16.87 -10.89
N THR A 167 1.33 -17.79 -10.11
CA THR A 167 2.07 -18.94 -9.56
C THR A 167 2.58 -19.93 -10.62
N ARG A 168 2.05 -19.85 -11.84
CA ARG A 168 2.49 -20.68 -12.97
C ARG A 168 3.57 -20.00 -13.82
N LEU A 169 3.76 -18.70 -13.66
CA LEU A 169 4.76 -17.93 -14.41
C LEU A 169 6.14 -18.11 -13.79
N ASN A 170 7.13 -18.25 -14.65
CA ASN A 170 8.52 -18.17 -14.21
C ASN A 170 8.81 -16.71 -13.78
N PRO A 171 9.28 -16.45 -12.54
CA PRO A 171 9.53 -15.10 -12.03
C PRO A 171 10.58 -14.31 -12.84
N LEU A 172 11.37 -14.98 -13.65
CA LEU A 172 12.33 -14.31 -14.52
C LEU A 172 11.65 -13.54 -15.67
N TRP A 173 10.43 -13.90 -16.06
CA TRP A 173 9.71 -13.19 -17.12
C TRP A 173 9.32 -11.75 -16.73
N PRO A 174 8.63 -11.51 -15.60
CA PRO A 174 8.35 -10.14 -15.15
C PRO A 174 9.64 -9.34 -14.98
N LEU A 175 10.67 -9.93 -14.39
CA LEU A 175 11.98 -9.27 -14.24
C LEU A 175 12.58 -8.88 -15.59
N ALA A 176 12.58 -9.80 -16.57
CA ALA A 176 13.08 -9.52 -17.91
C ALA A 176 12.29 -8.39 -18.59
N VAL A 177 10.96 -8.37 -18.43
CA VAL A 177 10.09 -7.30 -18.97
C VAL A 177 10.45 -5.95 -18.32
N VAL A 178 10.55 -5.87 -17.00
CA VAL A 178 10.92 -4.63 -16.29
C VAL A 178 12.27 -4.12 -16.76
N LEU A 179 13.30 -4.97 -16.76
CA LEU A 179 14.64 -4.59 -17.18
C LEU A 179 14.68 -4.13 -18.65
N HIS A 180 13.92 -4.80 -19.53
CA HIS A 180 13.86 -4.43 -20.94
C HIS A 180 13.17 -3.08 -21.15
N VAL A 181 12.05 -2.84 -20.47
CA VAL A 181 11.32 -1.56 -20.53
C VAL A 181 12.17 -0.43 -19.96
N ASP A 182 12.87 -0.65 -18.84
CA ASP A 182 13.75 0.35 -18.25
C ASP A 182 14.95 0.66 -19.14
N LEU A 183 15.54 -0.33 -19.76
CA LEU A 183 16.62 -0.15 -20.74
C LEU A 183 16.13 0.70 -21.92
N ILE A 184 14.95 0.43 -22.46
CA ILE A 184 14.39 1.22 -23.56
C ILE A 184 14.11 2.67 -23.11
N ARG A 185 13.49 2.87 -21.94
CA ARG A 185 13.12 4.22 -21.46
C ARG A 185 14.32 5.07 -21.10
N PHE A 186 15.22 4.52 -20.32
CA PHE A 186 16.31 5.28 -19.70
C PHE A 186 17.63 5.12 -20.46
N GLY A 187 17.87 3.96 -21.05
CA GLY A 187 19.10 3.70 -21.81
C GLY A 187 19.03 4.18 -23.27
N LEU A 188 17.87 4.06 -23.91
CA LEU A 188 17.69 4.35 -25.32
C LEU A 188 16.78 5.56 -25.60
N GLY A 189 16.34 6.29 -24.56
CA GLY A 189 15.49 7.47 -24.72
C GLY A 189 14.09 7.18 -25.25
N GLY A 190 13.57 6.00 -25.00
CA GLY A 190 12.25 5.58 -25.48
C GLY A 190 11.07 6.31 -24.85
N PRO A 191 9.84 6.12 -25.40
CA PRO A 191 8.65 6.85 -24.96
C PRO A 191 8.33 6.64 -23.47
N GLN A 192 7.98 7.71 -22.78
CA GLN A 192 7.61 7.65 -21.34
C GLN A 192 6.38 6.76 -21.07
N GLY A 193 5.49 6.61 -22.05
CA GLY A 193 4.31 5.76 -21.97
C GLY A 193 4.60 4.27 -21.72
N LEU A 194 5.81 3.79 -22.04
CA LEU A 194 6.23 2.41 -21.75
C LEU A 194 6.26 2.07 -20.24
N GLY A 195 6.29 3.09 -19.38
CA GLY A 195 6.26 2.87 -17.93
C GLY A 195 5.03 2.14 -17.40
N TRP A 196 3.93 2.15 -18.15
CA TRP A 196 2.74 1.38 -17.80
C TRP A 196 2.97 -0.14 -17.85
N ILE A 197 3.90 -0.60 -18.69
CA ILE A 197 4.26 -2.02 -18.78
C ILE A 197 4.92 -2.49 -17.48
N ASN A 198 5.78 -1.65 -16.86
CA ASN A 198 6.41 -1.96 -15.58
C ASN A 198 5.42 -2.02 -14.42
N LEU A 199 4.28 -1.35 -14.54
CA LEU A 199 3.20 -1.46 -13.54
C LEU A 199 2.50 -2.83 -13.62
N ALA A 200 2.49 -3.46 -14.80
CA ALA A 200 1.84 -4.74 -15.04
C ALA A 200 2.79 -5.94 -14.84
N ALA A 201 4.11 -5.72 -14.90
CA ALA A 201 5.14 -6.76 -14.76
C ALA A 201 5.55 -6.95 -13.30
#